data_442e4cfebd3867e3c88c9e6adb436e81
#
_entry.id   442e4cfebd3867e3c88c9e6adb436e81
#
_cell.length_a   1.000
_cell.length_b   1.000
_cell.length_c   1.000
_cell.angle_alpha   90.00
_cell.angle_beta   90.00
_cell.angle_gamma   90.00
#
_symmetry.space_group_name_H-M   'P 1'
#
loop_
_entity.id
_entity.type
_entity.pdbx_description
1 polymer ?
#
loop_
_entity_poly.entity_id
_entity_poly.type
_entity_poly.pdbx_seq_one_letter_code
_entity_poly.pdbx_strand_id
1 'polypeptide(L)'
;MTDRMTDPVADPVADANRAGAPPIDVVIYHNPDCGTSRNTLAMIRNAGIEPHVVEYLKTPPSRAMVAQLAARSGAGLRGLLREAGTPYAALGLGDPALTDDALLDAIAAHPILLNRPLVVTPKGVRLCRPSETVLDLLPVQGGAFAKEDGAPVVDADGRRVAGV
;
A
#
# COMPACT_ATOMS: atom_id res chain seq x y z
N MET A 1 -55.24 -14.38 5.61
CA MET A 1 -53.90 -14.78 6.03
C MET A 1 -52.92 -14.11 5.10
N THR A 2 -52.39 -13.01 5.51
CA THR A 2 -51.35 -12.30 4.76
C THR A 2 -50.00 -12.89 5.14
N ASP A 3 -49.42 -13.60 4.20
CA ASP A 3 -48.05 -14.04 4.29
C ASP A 3 -47.18 -12.81 4.25
N ARG A 4 -46.60 -12.46 5.37
CA ARG A 4 -45.58 -11.41 5.40
C ARG A 4 -44.31 -11.98 4.79
N MET A 5 -44.14 -11.80 3.49
CA MET A 5 -42.87 -11.89 2.88
C MET A 5 -41.98 -10.82 3.52
N THR A 6 -41.07 -11.20 4.39
CA THR A 6 -39.97 -10.39 4.80
C THR A 6 -39.14 -10.17 3.56
N ASP A 7 -39.17 -8.96 3.02
CA ASP A 7 -38.20 -8.55 1.99
C ASP A 7 -36.83 -8.87 2.52
N PRO A 8 -36.01 -9.63 1.77
CA PRO A 8 -34.64 -9.85 2.18
C PRO A 8 -33.98 -8.48 2.28
N VAL A 9 -33.48 -8.15 3.45
CA VAL A 9 -32.63 -6.96 3.63
C VAL A 9 -31.53 -7.07 2.63
N ALA A 10 -31.52 -6.19 1.64
CA ALA A 10 -30.49 -6.17 0.63
C ALA A 10 -29.13 -6.01 1.33
N ASP A 11 -28.25 -6.98 1.12
CA ASP A 11 -26.89 -6.92 1.62
C ASP A 11 -26.22 -5.70 1.00
N PRO A 12 -25.75 -4.71 1.76
CA PRO A 12 -25.10 -3.53 1.20
C PRO A 12 -23.85 -3.85 0.38
N VAL A 13 -23.25 -5.01 0.59
CA VAL A 13 -22.14 -5.52 -0.21
C VAL A 13 -22.61 -6.02 -1.59
N ALA A 14 -23.83 -6.57 -1.67
CA ALA A 14 -24.40 -7.02 -2.93
C ALA A 14 -24.80 -5.86 -3.85
N ASP A 15 -25.21 -4.72 -3.28
CA ASP A 15 -25.57 -3.53 -4.04
C ASP A 15 -24.34 -2.80 -4.63
N ALA A 16 -23.22 -2.82 -3.94
CA ALA A 16 -21.97 -2.29 -4.46
C ALA A 16 -21.47 -3.09 -5.69
N ASN A 17 -21.82 -4.37 -5.78
CA ASN A 17 -21.46 -5.23 -6.92
C ASN A 17 -22.38 -5.04 -8.14
N ARG A 18 -23.50 -4.36 -8.00
CA ARG A 18 -24.44 -4.11 -9.12
C ARG A 18 -24.15 -2.86 -9.93
N ALA A 19 -23.31 -1.96 -9.41
CA ALA A 19 -23.09 -0.63 -9.98
C ALA A 19 -21.89 -0.54 -10.92
N GLY A 20 -21.31 -1.64 -11.39
CA GLY A 20 -20.18 -1.61 -12.32
C GLY A 20 -19.04 -2.56 -11.95
N ALA A 21 -17.83 -2.27 -12.41
CA ALA A 21 -16.65 -3.07 -12.11
C ALA A 21 -16.52 -3.31 -10.58
N PRO A 22 -16.14 -4.51 -10.15
CA PRO A 22 -15.96 -4.80 -8.74
C PRO A 22 -15.00 -3.79 -8.12
N PRO A 23 -15.25 -3.36 -6.87
CA PRO A 23 -14.33 -2.46 -6.21
C PRO A 23 -12.93 -3.07 -6.19
N ILE A 24 -11.95 -2.29 -6.61
CA ILE A 24 -10.57 -2.71 -6.51
C ILE A 24 -10.17 -2.57 -5.05
N ASP A 25 -9.95 -3.70 -4.39
CA ASP A 25 -9.46 -3.71 -3.03
C ASP A 25 -8.00 -3.28 -3.02
N VAL A 26 -7.75 -2.11 -2.51
CA VAL A 26 -6.40 -1.57 -2.34
C VAL A 26 -6.12 -1.38 -0.87
N VAL A 27 -4.98 -1.89 -0.42
CA VAL A 27 -4.47 -1.67 0.93
C VAL A 27 -3.16 -0.90 0.82
N ILE A 28 -3.00 0.13 1.62
CA ILE A 28 -1.74 0.85 1.76
C ILE A 28 -1.26 0.77 3.21
N TYR A 29 -0.04 0.28 3.41
CA TYR A 29 0.68 0.37 4.67
C TYR A 29 1.40 1.71 4.70
N HIS A 30 0.84 2.63 5.45
CA HIS A 30 1.03 4.06 5.34
C HIS A 30 1.72 4.64 6.56
N ASN A 31 2.63 5.61 6.32
CA ASN A 31 3.15 6.49 7.34
C ASN A 31 2.77 7.94 6.96
N PRO A 32 1.87 8.60 7.72
CA PRO A 32 1.43 9.95 7.40
C PRO A 32 2.54 11.01 7.49
N ASP A 33 3.64 10.71 8.19
CA ASP A 33 4.79 11.63 8.30
C ASP A 33 5.77 11.50 7.13
N CYS A 34 5.54 10.54 6.22
CA CYS A 34 6.39 10.29 5.06
C CYS A 34 5.79 10.90 3.79
N GLY A 35 6.51 11.85 3.16
CA GLY A 35 6.05 12.49 1.92
C GLY A 35 5.81 11.51 0.77
N THR A 36 6.68 10.52 0.60
CA THR A 36 6.49 9.45 -0.40
C THR A 36 5.20 8.68 -0.15
N SER A 37 4.91 8.37 1.12
CA SER A 37 3.69 7.66 1.50
C SER A 37 2.43 8.51 1.25
N ARG A 38 2.48 9.81 1.57
CA ARG A 38 1.37 10.75 1.29
C ARG A 38 1.12 10.90 -0.21
N ASN A 39 2.17 11.05 -1.02
CA ASN A 39 2.05 11.15 -2.47
C ASN A 39 1.44 9.87 -3.07
N THR A 40 1.84 8.71 -2.59
CA THR A 40 1.30 7.43 -3.04
C THR A 40 -0.20 7.31 -2.71
N LEU A 41 -0.59 7.65 -1.50
CA LEU A 41 -2.00 7.64 -1.09
C LEU A 41 -2.84 8.60 -1.95
N ALA A 42 -2.31 9.78 -2.23
CA ALA A 42 -3.00 10.75 -3.08
C ALA A 42 -3.17 10.24 -4.52
N MET A 43 -2.20 9.53 -5.08
CA MET A 43 -2.31 8.91 -6.41
C MET A 43 -3.36 7.79 -6.43
N ILE A 44 -3.46 6.99 -5.39
CA ILE A 44 -4.53 5.98 -5.28
C ILE A 44 -5.89 6.66 -5.31
N ARG A 45 -6.07 7.73 -4.56
CA ARG A 45 -7.32 8.51 -4.54
C ARG A 45 -7.61 9.21 -5.86
N ASN A 46 -6.57 9.68 -6.55
CA ASN A 46 -6.69 10.27 -7.87
C ASN A 46 -7.16 9.27 -8.95
N ALA A 47 -6.94 7.98 -8.74
CA ALA A 47 -7.50 6.91 -9.56
C ALA A 47 -8.98 6.61 -9.25
N GLY A 48 -9.61 7.36 -8.34
CA GLY A 48 -10.98 7.16 -7.93
C GLY A 48 -11.19 6.04 -6.90
N ILE A 49 -10.11 5.62 -6.23
CA ILE A 49 -10.13 4.52 -5.27
C ILE A 49 -9.90 5.07 -3.87
N GLU A 50 -10.76 4.71 -2.92
CA GLU A 50 -10.48 4.90 -1.51
C GLU A 50 -9.87 3.61 -0.96
N PRO A 51 -8.56 3.61 -0.61
CA PRO A 51 -7.91 2.41 -0.13
C PRO A 51 -8.22 2.15 1.34
N HIS A 52 -8.00 0.92 1.77
CA HIS A 52 -7.86 0.62 3.18
C HIS A 52 -6.49 1.09 3.66
N VAL A 53 -6.46 2.10 4.53
CA VAL A 53 -5.24 2.69 5.05
C VAL A 53 -4.86 2.02 6.37
N VAL A 54 -3.69 1.40 6.40
CA VAL A 54 -3.11 0.83 7.62
C VAL A 54 -1.96 1.72 8.05
N GLU A 55 -2.14 2.49 9.11
CA GLU A 55 -1.05 3.22 9.75
C GLU A 55 -0.22 2.23 10.56
N TYR A 56 0.75 1.61 9.91
CA TYR A 56 1.44 0.43 10.43
C TYR A 56 2.31 0.70 11.67
N LEU A 57 2.63 1.96 11.97
CA LEU A 57 3.32 2.31 13.21
C LEU A 57 2.39 2.26 14.43
N LYS A 58 1.09 2.46 14.21
CA LYS A 58 0.03 2.36 15.24
C LYS A 58 -0.57 0.96 15.29
N THR A 59 -0.72 0.34 14.14
CA THR A 59 -1.30 -1.00 13.97
C THR A 59 -0.34 -1.85 13.13
N PRO A 60 0.74 -2.36 13.75
CA PRO A 60 1.74 -3.13 13.01
C PRO A 60 1.14 -4.40 12.40
N PRO A 61 1.51 -4.75 11.17
CA PRO A 61 1.12 -6.02 10.58
C PRO A 61 1.73 -7.18 11.35
N SER A 62 1.05 -8.32 11.35
CA SER A 62 1.57 -9.53 11.96
C SER A 62 2.86 -9.98 11.27
N ARG A 63 3.67 -10.76 12.00
CA ARG A 63 4.87 -11.40 11.45
C ARG A 63 4.56 -12.17 10.16
N ALA A 64 3.47 -12.96 10.14
CA ALA A 64 3.03 -13.71 8.97
C ALA A 64 2.67 -12.78 7.80
N MET A 65 2.01 -11.65 8.08
CA MET A 65 1.67 -10.68 7.05
C MET A 65 2.93 -10.02 6.47
N VAL A 66 3.90 -9.64 7.29
CA VAL A 66 5.17 -9.08 6.81
C VAL A 66 5.89 -10.07 5.90
N ALA A 67 5.94 -11.35 6.27
CA ALA A 67 6.54 -12.39 5.45
C ALA A 67 5.83 -12.53 4.09
N GLN A 68 4.49 -12.48 4.07
CA GLN A 68 3.71 -12.51 2.83
C GLN A 68 3.96 -11.29 1.96
N LEU A 69 3.97 -10.10 2.54
CA LEU A 69 4.24 -8.86 1.80
C LEU A 69 5.63 -8.92 1.15
N ALA A 70 6.63 -9.39 1.88
CA ALA A 70 7.99 -9.55 1.37
C ALA A 70 8.03 -10.53 0.19
N ALA A 71 7.42 -11.68 0.32
CA ALA A 71 7.39 -12.70 -0.73
C ALA A 71 6.66 -12.20 -1.98
N ARG A 72 5.52 -11.53 -1.81
CA ARG A 72 4.68 -11.04 -2.93
C ARG A 72 5.21 -9.77 -3.58
N SER A 73 6.00 -8.99 -2.88
CA SER A 73 6.56 -7.75 -3.42
C SER A 73 7.68 -7.96 -4.44
N GLY A 74 8.25 -9.15 -4.48
CA GLY A 74 9.43 -9.45 -5.30
C GLY A 74 10.74 -8.86 -4.77
N ALA A 75 10.69 -8.04 -3.73
CA ALA A 75 11.87 -7.40 -3.15
C ALA A 75 12.57 -8.27 -2.11
N GLY A 76 11.86 -9.26 -1.57
CA GLY A 76 12.31 -10.02 -0.42
C GLY A 76 12.29 -9.23 0.87
N LEU A 77 12.54 -9.90 1.98
CA LEU A 77 12.43 -9.28 3.31
C LEU A 77 13.46 -8.15 3.49
N ARG A 78 14.68 -8.35 3.03
CA ARG A 78 15.72 -7.31 3.10
C ARG A 78 15.38 -6.07 2.28
N GLY A 79 14.73 -6.25 1.14
CA GLY A 79 14.25 -5.14 0.30
C GLY A 79 13.16 -4.29 0.93
N LEU A 80 12.49 -4.79 1.95
CA LEU A 80 11.48 -4.05 2.71
C LEU A 80 12.02 -3.34 3.94
N LEU A 81 13.30 -3.51 4.26
CA LEU A 81 13.92 -2.86 5.42
C LEU A 81 14.32 -1.43 5.10
N ARG A 82 14.05 -0.53 6.03
CA ARG A 82 14.47 0.86 5.98
C ARG A 82 15.66 1.07 6.91
N GLU A 83 16.70 1.69 6.39
CA GLU A 83 17.90 2.03 7.17
C GLU A 83 17.80 3.41 7.81
N ALA A 84 17.49 4.41 7.00
CA ALA A 84 17.49 5.81 7.43
C ALA A 84 16.44 6.10 8.51
N GLY A 85 16.88 6.68 9.64
CA GLY A 85 16.00 7.05 10.74
C GLY A 85 15.45 5.87 11.52
N THR A 86 16.11 4.71 11.47
CA THR A 86 15.71 3.47 12.15
C THR A 86 16.87 2.88 12.94
N PRO A 87 16.62 1.92 13.84
CA PRO A 87 17.69 1.20 14.54
C PRO A 87 18.42 0.14 13.69
N TYR A 88 18.28 0.16 12.37
CA TYR A 88 18.87 -0.82 11.46
C TYR A 88 20.38 -1.03 11.71
N ALA A 89 21.16 0.04 11.72
CA ALA A 89 22.59 -0.04 11.92
C ALA A 89 22.95 -0.46 13.34
N ALA A 90 22.27 0.09 14.34
CA ALA A 90 22.49 -0.23 15.76
C ALA A 90 22.19 -1.70 16.08
N LEU A 91 21.23 -2.30 15.40
CA LEU A 91 20.86 -3.72 15.56
C LEU A 91 21.70 -4.64 14.66
N GLY A 92 22.59 -4.11 13.84
CA GLY A 92 23.42 -4.92 12.95
C GLY A 92 22.66 -5.67 11.87
N LEU A 93 21.53 -5.12 11.40
CA LEU A 93 20.65 -5.81 10.45
C LEU A 93 21.23 -5.94 9.04
N GLY A 94 22.33 -5.24 8.75
CA GLY A 94 23.08 -5.38 7.51
C GLY A 94 23.90 -6.66 7.40
N ASP A 95 24.01 -7.43 8.49
CA ASP A 95 24.74 -8.69 8.51
C ASP A 95 24.04 -9.72 7.58
N PRO A 96 24.70 -10.19 6.51
CA PRO A 96 24.10 -11.14 5.58
C PRO A 96 23.87 -12.52 6.19
N ALA A 97 24.46 -12.82 7.34
CA ALA A 97 24.27 -14.09 8.06
C ALA A 97 22.95 -14.13 8.84
N LEU A 98 22.27 -13.00 9.04
CA LEU A 98 20.99 -12.97 9.73
C LEU A 98 19.93 -13.72 8.94
N THR A 99 19.16 -14.55 9.65
CA THR A 99 18.03 -15.28 9.08
C THR A 99 16.82 -14.38 8.88
N ASP A 100 15.88 -14.79 8.02
CA ASP A 100 14.60 -14.11 7.86
C ASP A 100 13.85 -14.03 9.20
N ASP A 101 13.92 -15.07 10.03
CA ASP A 101 13.31 -15.05 11.36
C ASP A 101 13.88 -13.93 12.24
N ALA A 102 15.19 -13.73 12.21
CA ALA A 102 15.82 -12.64 12.96
C ALA A 102 15.38 -11.26 12.46
N LEU A 103 15.25 -11.10 11.14
CA LEU A 103 14.76 -9.86 10.53
C LEU A 103 13.29 -9.60 10.85
N LEU A 104 12.45 -10.64 10.82
CA LEU A 104 11.04 -10.54 11.20
C LEU A 104 10.87 -10.17 12.67
N ASP A 105 11.70 -10.73 13.55
CA ASP A 105 11.72 -10.38 14.98
C ASP A 105 12.08 -8.92 15.19
N ALA A 106 13.07 -8.42 14.44
CA ALA A 106 13.48 -7.01 14.51
C ALA A 106 12.35 -6.07 14.05
N ILE A 107 11.67 -6.40 12.97
CA ILE A 107 10.51 -5.63 12.46
C ILE A 107 9.37 -5.64 13.48
N ALA A 108 9.08 -6.77 14.10
CA ALA A 108 8.06 -6.89 15.13
C ALA A 108 8.37 -6.01 16.36
N ALA A 109 9.63 -5.95 16.75
CA ALA A 109 10.09 -5.12 17.86
C ALA A 109 10.15 -3.63 17.49
N HIS A 110 10.44 -3.33 16.23
CA HIS A 110 10.63 -1.97 15.72
C HIS A 110 9.92 -1.80 14.37
N PRO A 111 8.60 -1.58 14.34
CA PRO A 111 7.84 -1.45 13.10
C PRO A 111 8.36 -0.38 12.13
N ILE A 112 9.06 0.65 12.61
CA ILE A 112 9.68 1.68 11.79
C ILE A 112 10.71 1.12 10.80
N LEU A 113 11.22 -0.08 11.04
CA LEU A 113 12.12 -0.80 10.13
C LEU A 113 11.42 -1.20 8.82
N LEU A 114 10.11 -1.33 8.83
CA LEU A 114 9.37 -1.60 7.62
C LEU A 114 9.34 -0.34 6.75
N ASN A 115 9.88 -0.45 5.55
CA ASN A 115 9.89 0.66 4.61
C ASN A 115 8.47 0.95 4.09
N ARG A 116 8.23 2.14 3.55
CA ARG A 116 6.88 2.62 3.25
C ARG A 116 6.84 3.51 1.99
N PRO A 117 5.69 3.55 1.34
CA PRO A 117 4.50 2.74 1.57
C PRO A 117 4.58 1.39 0.86
N LEU A 118 3.97 0.38 1.45
CA LEU A 118 3.66 -0.88 0.77
C LEU A 118 2.21 -0.81 0.30
N VAL A 119 1.98 -1.13 -0.96
CA VAL A 119 0.66 -1.11 -1.56
C VAL A 119 0.32 -2.49 -2.09
N VAL A 120 -0.89 -2.95 -1.76
CA VAL A 120 -1.46 -4.23 -2.19
C VAL A 120 -2.67 -3.95 -3.06
N THR A 121 -2.68 -4.49 -4.26
CA THR A 121 -3.83 -4.46 -5.17
C THR A 121 -4.01 -5.85 -5.79
N PRO A 122 -5.10 -6.11 -6.54
CA PRO A 122 -5.23 -7.35 -7.30
C PRO A 122 -4.09 -7.60 -8.29
N LYS A 123 -3.38 -6.55 -8.71
CA LYS A 123 -2.23 -6.66 -9.62
C LYS A 123 -0.94 -7.09 -8.92
N GLY A 124 -0.88 -7.01 -7.59
CA GLY A 124 0.30 -7.42 -6.83
C GLY A 124 0.59 -6.53 -5.64
N VAL A 125 1.81 -6.67 -5.13
CA VAL A 125 2.34 -5.93 -3.98
C VAL A 125 3.62 -5.20 -4.40
N ARG A 126 3.75 -3.94 -4.02
CA ARG A 126 4.96 -3.15 -4.25
C ARG A 126 5.29 -2.24 -3.09
N LEU A 127 6.57 -2.11 -2.82
CA LEU A 127 7.11 -0.96 -2.10
C LEU A 127 7.17 0.21 -3.08
N CYS A 128 6.34 1.22 -2.87
CA CYS A 128 6.19 2.35 -3.80
C CYS A 128 7.18 3.47 -3.47
N ARG A 129 8.41 3.25 -3.81
CA ARG A 129 9.52 4.21 -3.72
C ARG A 129 10.36 4.12 -5.00
N PRO A 130 10.28 5.13 -5.87
CA PRO A 130 9.49 6.39 -5.75
C PRO A 130 7.98 6.15 -5.76
N SER A 131 7.21 7.16 -5.33
CA SER A 131 5.76 7.04 -5.14
C SER A 131 5.00 6.67 -6.41
N GLU A 132 5.45 7.12 -7.58
CA GLU A 132 4.87 6.82 -8.90
C GLU A 132 4.93 5.34 -9.29
N THR A 133 5.69 4.52 -8.59
CA THR A 133 5.66 3.05 -8.74
C THR A 133 4.26 2.51 -8.54
N VAL A 134 3.42 3.17 -7.74
CA VAL A 134 2.03 2.76 -7.51
C VAL A 134 1.19 2.75 -8.78
N LEU A 135 1.55 3.54 -9.79
CA LEU A 135 0.82 3.60 -11.05
C LEU A 135 0.78 2.24 -11.77
N ASP A 136 1.81 1.41 -11.58
CA ASP A 136 1.84 0.05 -12.14
C ASP A 136 0.81 -0.89 -11.50
N LEU A 137 0.30 -0.54 -10.32
CA LEU A 137 -0.67 -1.32 -9.56
C LEU A 137 -2.10 -0.81 -9.69
N LEU A 138 -2.30 0.35 -10.33
CA LEU A 138 -3.58 1.04 -10.37
C LEU A 138 -4.18 1.00 -11.78
N PRO A 139 -5.51 1.17 -11.91
CA PRO A 139 -6.11 1.53 -13.18
C PRO A 139 -5.70 2.94 -13.60
N VAL A 140 -6.21 3.38 -14.76
CA VAL A 140 -5.94 4.73 -15.29
C VAL A 140 -6.32 5.81 -14.26
N GLN A 141 -5.47 6.81 -14.15
CA GLN A 141 -5.70 7.97 -13.28
C GLN A 141 -6.89 8.81 -13.78
N GLY A 142 -7.62 9.40 -12.84
CA GLY A 142 -8.81 10.20 -13.15
C GLY A 142 -8.51 11.60 -13.71
N GLY A 143 -7.26 12.06 -13.64
CA GLY A 143 -6.86 13.38 -14.12
C GLY A 143 -5.40 13.67 -13.77
N ALA A 144 -4.96 14.89 -14.00
CA ALA A 144 -3.60 15.33 -13.70
C ALA A 144 -3.28 15.17 -12.22
N PHE A 145 -2.04 14.81 -11.93
CA PHE A 145 -1.51 14.69 -10.58
C PHE A 145 -0.09 15.23 -10.50
N ALA A 146 0.18 16.00 -9.46
CA ALA A 146 1.51 16.43 -9.07
C ALA A 146 1.78 16.05 -7.62
N LYS A 147 3.04 15.75 -7.32
CA LYS A 147 3.49 15.49 -5.94
C LYS A 147 3.43 16.75 -5.10
N GLU A 148 3.56 16.61 -3.78
CA GLU A 148 3.57 17.73 -2.83
C GLU A 148 4.65 18.80 -3.16
N ASP A 149 5.78 18.38 -3.72
CA ASP A 149 6.85 19.27 -4.17
C ASP A 149 6.57 19.99 -5.50
N GLY A 150 5.40 19.71 -6.11
CA GLY A 150 4.99 20.27 -7.40
C GLY A 150 5.44 19.47 -8.61
N ALA A 151 6.21 18.38 -8.43
CA ALA A 151 6.68 17.56 -9.54
C ALA A 151 5.48 16.86 -10.24
N PRO A 152 5.25 17.12 -11.55
CA PRO A 152 4.14 16.49 -12.27
C PRO A 152 4.42 15.01 -12.48
N VAL A 153 3.40 14.17 -12.29
CA VAL A 153 3.47 12.72 -12.43
C VAL A 153 2.52 12.22 -13.51
N VAL A 154 1.32 12.78 -13.54
CA VAL A 154 0.24 12.39 -14.46
C VAL A 154 -0.30 13.64 -15.14
N ASP A 155 -0.49 13.58 -16.45
CA ASP A 155 -1.06 14.67 -17.24
C ASP A 155 -2.60 14.71 -17.17
N ALA A 156 -3.21 15.70 -17.83
CA ALA A 156 -4.66 15.90 -17.84
C ALA A 156 -5.43 14.72 -18.46
N ASP A 157 -4.79 13.92 -19.29
CA ASP A 157 -5.37 12.73 -19.93
C ASP A 157 -5.23 11.46 -19.06
N GLY A 158 -4.68 11.60 -17.87
CA GLY A 158 -4.45 10.48 -16.96
C GLY A 158 -3.22 9.64 -17.30
N ARG A 159 -2.34 10.14 -18.14
CA ARG A 159 -1.13 9.44 -18.58
C ARG A 159 0.08 9.87 -17.79
N ARG A 160 1.02 8.94 -17.63
CA ARG A 160 2.29 9.22 -16.99
C ARG A 160 3.06 10.29 -17.77
N VAL A 161 3.58 11.29 -17.07
CA VAL A 161 4.45 12.32 -17.66
C VAL A 161 5.76 11.68 -18.09
N ALA A 162 6.34 12.16 -19.20
CA ALA A 162 7.61 11.65 -19.71
C ALA A 162 8.73 11.79 -18.67
N GLY A 163 9.51 10.73 -18.47
CA GLY A 163 10.61 10.69 -17.50
C GLY A 163 10.24 10.30 -16.07
N VAL A 164 8.97 9.95 -15.84
CA VAL A 164 8.45 9.50 -14.55
C VAL A 164 8.19 8.00 -14.53
#